data_744dff9bf123497b5e027db7f8fb699e
#
_entry.id   744dff9bf123497b5e027db7f8fb699e
#
_cell.length_a   1.000
_cell.length_b   1.000
_cell.length_c   1.000
_cell.angle_alpha   90.00
_cell.angle_beta   90.00
_cell.angle_gamma   90.00
#
_symmetry.space_group_name_H-M   'P 1'
#
loop_
_entity.id
_entity.type
_entity.pdbx_description
1 polymer ?
#
loop_
_entity_poly.entity_id
_entity_poly.type
_entity_poly.pdbx_seq_one_letter_code
_entity_poly.pdbx_strand_id
1 'polypeptide(L)'
;PAYKGASGGYSVGYDSYDLFDLGEFDQKGSIPTKYGDKAQLLAAIDALKRNDIAVLLDVVVNHKMGADEKEAIRVQRVNADDRTQIDEEIIECEGWTRYTFPARAGQYSQFIWDFKCFSGIDHIENPDEDGIFKIVNDYTGEGWNDQVDDELGNFDYLMGENIDFRNHAVTEEIKYWARWVMEQTQCDGFRLDAVKHIPAWFYKEWIEHVQEVAPKPLFIVAEYWSHEVDKLQTYIDQVEGKTMLFDAPLQMKFHEASRMGRDYDMTQIFTGTLVEADPFHAVTLVANHDTQPLQALEEQGRSEERF
;
A
#
# COMPACT_ATOMS: atom_id res chain seq x y z
N PRO A 1 -7.72 2.22 -5.99
CA PRO A 1 -7.06 3.54 -6.12
C PRO A 1 -7.60 4.36 -7.28
N ALA A 2 -7.52 5.72 -7.16
CA ALA A 2 -8.09 6.65 -8.15
C ALA A 2 -7.05 7.22 -9.13
N TYR A 3 -5.78 6.91 -8.94
CA TYR A 3 -4.65 7.45 -9.71
C TYR A 3 -4.08 6.43 -10.70
N LYS A 4 -3.18 6.91 -11.55
CA LYS A 4 -2.62 6.14 -12.65
C LYS A 4 -1.69 5.01 -12.16
N GLY A 5 -2.00 3.80 -12.58
CA GLY A 5 -1.11 2.64 -12.41
C GLY A 5 -0.25 2.37 -13.65
N ALA A 6 0.77 1.54 -13.47
CA ALA A 6 1.75 1.19 -14.51
C ALA A 6 1.13 0.49 -15.73
N SER A 7 0.05 -0.27 -15.53
CA SER A 7 -0.70 -0.93 -16.62
C SER A 7 -1.69 -0.02 -17.33
N GLY A 8 -1.64 1.30 -17.09
CA GLY A 8 -2.46 2.31 -17.76
C GLY A 8 -3.96 2.09 -17.60
N GLY A 9 -4.71 2.06 -18.71
CA GLY A 9 -6.16 1.84 -18.72
C GLY A 9 -6.61 0.43 -18.29
N TYR A 10 -5.70 -0.50 -18.06
CA TYR A 10 -6.00 -1.84 -17.53
C TYR A 10 -5.73 -1.96 -16.04
N SER A 11 -5.00 -1.00 -15.45
CA SER A 11 -4.61 -1.02 -14.04
C SER A 11 -5.83 -0.97 -13.13
N VAL A 12 -5.86 -1.88 -12.16
CA VAL A 12 -6.82 -1.82 -11.03
C VAL A 12 -6.36 -0.86 -9.93
N GLY A 13 -5.14 -0.28 -10.07
CA GLY A 13 -4.61 0.80 -9.25
C GLY A 13 -3.54 0.40 -8.23
N TYR A 14 -3.30 -0.90 -8.00
CA TYR A 14 -2.30 -1.38 -7.03
C TYR A 14 -0.88 -1.48 -7.61
N ASP A 15 -0.71 -1.30 -8.90
CA ASP A 15 0.55 -1.08 -9.60
C ASP A 15 0.85 0.43 -9.71
N SER A 16 0.98 1.11 -8.58
CA SER A 16 1.03 2.58 -8.46
C SER A 16 2.16 3.20 -9.30
N TYR A 17 1.80 4.06 -10.27
CA TYR A 17 2.77 4.81 -11.09
C TYR A 17 2.79 6.29 -10.73
N ASP A 18 1.73 7.05 -10.98
CA ASP A 18 1.68 8.49 -10.73
C ASP A 18 0.48 8.86 -9.83
N LEU A 19 0.77 9.19 -8.59
CA LEU A 19 -0.22 9.57 -7.59
C LEU A 19 -0.97 10.87 -7.96
N PHE A 20 -0.35 11.74 -8.77
CA PHE A 20 -0.92 13.01 -9.19
C PHE A 20 -1.69 12.94 -10.52
N ASP A 21 -1.83 11.76 -11.11
CA ASP A 21 -2.63 11.56 -12.33
C ASP A 21 -3.94 10.83 -12.02
N LEU A 22 -5.01 11.59 -11.91
CA LEU A 22 -6.38 11.06 -11.72
C LEU A 22 -7.09 10.72 -13.04
N GLY A 23 -6.33 10.44 -14.10
CA GLY A 23 -6.86 10.20 -15.46
C GLY A 23 -6.90 11.48 -16.30
N GLU A 24 -5.87 12.32 -16.21
CA GLU A 24 -5.75 13.58 -16.93
C GLU A 24 -4.65 13.55 -17.99
N PHE A 25 -3.59 12.74 -17.81
CA PHE A 25 -2.41 12.75 -18.64
C PHE A 25 -2.30 11.48 -19.46
N ASP A 26 -1.79 11.60 -20.69
CA ASP A 26 -1.49 10.45 -21.56
C ASP A 26 -0.24 9.73 -21.07
N GLN A 27 -0.42 8.89 -20.05
CA GLN A 27 0.61 8.12 -19.39
C GLN A 27 0.29 6.63 -19.43
N LYS A 28 1.31 5.81 -19.60
CA LYS A 28 1.17 4.35 -19.67
C LYS A 28 0.12 3.89 -20.71
N GLY A 29 0.08 4.63 -21.85
CA GLY A 29 -0.75 4.29 -23.00
C GLY A 29 -2.25 4.63 -22.85
N SER A 30 -2.63 5.44 -21.86
CA SER A 30 -4.01 5.91 -21.73
C SER A 30 -4.10 7.27 -21.01
N ILE A 31 -5.10 8.08 -21.36
CA ILE A 31 -5.46 9.25 -20.57
C ILE A 31 -6.30 8.81 -19.36
N PRO A 32 -7.45 8.11 -19.51
CA PRO A 32 -8.21 7.67 -18.35
C PRO A 32 -7.50 6.56 -17.58
N THR A 33 -7.84 6.43 -16.32
CA THR A 33 -7.62 5.18 -15.57
C THR A 33 -8.62 4.12 -16.04
N LYS A 34 -8.52 2.88 -15.56
CA LYS A 34 -9.52 1.84 -15.82
C LYS A 34 -10.94 2.28 -15.45
N TYR A 35 -11.08 3.14 -14.45
CA TYR A 35 -12.36 3.56 -13.88
C TYR A 35 -12.88 4.89 -14.45
N GLY A 36 -12.12 5.52 -15.34
CA GLY A 36 -12.50 6.76 -16.00
C GLY A 36 -11.47 7.87 -15.92
N ASP A 37 -11.83 9.04 -16.43
CA ASP A 37 -11.04 10.25 -16.32
C ASP A 37 -11.35 11.03 -15.02
N LYS A 38 -10.56 12.07 -14.74
CA LYS A 38 -10.74 12.91 -13.55
C LYS A 38 -12.11 13.54 -13.46
N ALA A 39 -12.69 13.99 -14.57
CA ALA A 39 -14.02 14.61 -14.55
C ALA A 39 -15.09 13.59 -14.14
N GLN A 40 -14.97 12.36 -14.61
CA GLN A 40 -15.87 11.25 -14.23
C GLN A 40 -15.68 10.86 -12.75
N LEU A 41 -14.45 10.82 -12.26
CA LEU A 41 -14.18 10.60 -10.83
C LEU A 41 -14.84 11.66 -9.96
N LEU A 42 -14.65 12.94 -10.28
CA LEU A 42 -15.23 14.03 -9.49
C LEU A 42 -16.77 14.03 -9.58
N ALA A 43 -17.35 13.71 -10.73
CA ALA A 43 -18.79 13.56 -10.90
C ALA A 43 -19.35 12.39 -10.07
N ALA A 44 -18.62 11.27 -9.99
CA ALA A 44 -19.01 10.13 -9.16
C ALA A 44 -18.97 10.49 -7.67
N ILE A 45 -17.92 11.16 -7.20
CA ILE A 45 -17.79 11.63 -5.82
C ILE A 45 -18.95 12.59 -5.46
N ASP A 46 -19.25 13.55 -6.34
CA ASP A 46 -20.37 14.49 -6.14
C ASP A 46 -21.72 13.76 -6.08
N ALA A 47 -21.94 12.75 -6.94
CA ALA A 47 -23.15 11.95 -6.91
C ALA A 47 -23.28 11.13 -5.62
N LEU A 48 -22.20 10.54 -5.12
CA LEU A 48 -22.18 9.82 -3.84
C LEU A 48 -22.53 10.75 -2.68
N LYS A 49 -21.89 11.91 -2.60
CA LYS A 49 -22.14 12.91 -1.55
C LYS A 49 -23.54 13.47 -1.55
N ARG A 50 -24.15 13.68 -2.73
CA ARG A 50 -25.57 14.09 -2.83
C ARG A 50 -26.55 13.04 -2.32
N ASN A 51 -26.11 11.80 -2.15
CA ASN A 51 -26.90 10.70 -1.61
C ASN A 51 -26.43 10.30 -0.19
N ASP A 52 -25.73 11.21 0.52
CA ASP A 52 -25.23 11.03 1.88
C ASP A 52 -24.26 9.80 2.01
N ILE A 53 -23.53 9.50 0.94
CA ILE A 53 -22.53 8.42 0.92
C ILE A 53 -21.14 9.05 1.04
N ALA A 54 -20.44 8.70 2.11
CA ALA A 54 -19.05 9.11 2.33
C ALA A 54 -18.10 8.42 1.35
N VAL A 55 -17.03 9.12 0.97
CA VAL A 55 -16.04 8.65 0.01
C VAL A 55 -14.67 8.52 0.68
N LEU A 56 -14.13 7.32 0.70
CA LEU A 56 -12.76 7.06 1.12
C LEU A 56 -11.88 6.86 -0.12
N LEU A 57 -10.69 7.43 -0.11
CA LEU A 57 -9.68 7.19 -1.13
C LEU A 57 -8.73 6.09 -0.67
N ASP A 58 -8.38 5.22 -1.59
CA ASP A 58 -7.40 4.16 -1.36
C ASP A 58 -5.98 4.71 -1.54
N VAL A 59 -5.10 4.48 -0.56
CA VAL A 59 -3.73 5.00 -0.49
C VAL A 59 -2.75 3.84 -0.63
N VAL A 60 -2.14 3.72 -1.81
CA VAL A 60 -1.14 2.70 -2.14
C VAL A 60 0.22 3.38 -2.30
N VAL A 61 0.97 3.43 -1.22
CA VAL A 61 2.27 4.13 -1.15
C VAL A 61 3.40 3.23 -0.63
N ASN A 62 3.18 1.92 -0.57
CA ASN A 62 4.24 0.99 -0.22
C ASN A 62 5.30 0.90 -1.33
N HIS A 63 4.88 0.93 -2.56
CA HIS A 63 5.72 0.71 -3.74
C HIS A 63 5.30 1.56 -4.93
N LYS A 64 6.15 1.59 -5.94
CA LYS A 64 5.85 2.10 -7.28
C LYS A 64 6.17 1.03 -8.32
N MET A 65 5.56 1.18 -9.50
CA MET A 65 5.80 0.31 -10.66
C MET A 65 5.84 1.11 -11.94
N GLY A 66 6.61 0.60 -12.91
CA GLY A 66 6.61 1.13 -14.27
C GLY A 66 7.41 2.42 -14.42
N ALA A 67 8.60 2.49 -13.85
CA ALA A 67 9.52 3.60 -14.01
C ALA A 67 9.71 4.02 -15.48
N ASP A 68 10.07 5.27 -15.70
CA ASP A 68 10.25 5.85 -17.05
C ASP A 68 11.66 5.59 -17.60
N GLU A 69 12.65 5.51 -16.71
CA GLU A 69 14.06 5.38 -17.08
C GLU A 69 14.79 4.43 -16.12
N LYS A 70 15.87 3.83 -16.63
CA LYS A 70 16.81 3.05 -15.83
C LYS A 70 17.88 3.93 -15.21
N GLU A 71 18.41 3.49 -14.09
CA GLU A 71 19.57 4.08 -13.42
C GLU A 71 20.61 3.01 -13.11
N ALA A 72 21.89 3.42 -13.11
CA ALA A 72 22.95 2.60 -12.55
C ALA A 72 22.81 2.57 -11.03
N ILE A 73 22.63 1.39 -10.47
CA ILE A 73 22.40 1.17 -9.04
C ILE A 73 23.33 0.11 -8.50
N ARG A 74 23.43 0.05 -7.18
CA ARG A 74 24.09 -1.03 -6.45
C ARG A 74 23.08 -1.73 -5.57
N VAL A 75 23.08 -3.04 -5.57
CA VAL A 75 22.12 -3.84 -4.83
C VAL A 75 22.80 -5.01 -4.09
N GLN A 76 22.11 -5.56 -3.11
CA GLN A 76 22.44 -6.80 -2.43
C GLN A 76 21.27 -7.76 -2.56
N ARG A 77 21.54 -9.06 -2.84
CA ARG A 77 20.49 -10.08 -2.84
C ARG A 77 19.95 -10.32 -1.45
N VAL A 78 18.65 -10.59 -1.36
CA VAL A 78 17.95 -10.87 -0.11
C VAL A 78 17.28 -12.24 -0.21
N ASN A 79 17.38 -13.01 0.87
CA ASN A 79 16.69 -14.28 0.96
C ASN A 79 15.17 -14.05 1.01
N ALA A 80 14.43 -14.73 0.14
CA ALA A 80 12.97 -14.58 0.04
C ALA A 80 12.21 -15.07 1.27
N ASP A 81 12.74 -16.11 1.95
CA ASP A 81 12.11 -16.74 3.11
C ASP A 81 12.57 -16.15 4.46
N ASP A 82 13.67 -15.39 4.47
CA ASP A 82 14.17 -14.67 5.63
C ASP A 82 14.85 -13.37 5.18
N ARG A 83 14.11 -12.29 5.20
CA ARG A 83 14.51 -10.97 4.68
C ARG A 83 15.64 -10.31 5.47
N THR A 84 15.97 -10.85 6.64
CA THR A 84 17.15 -10.41 7.43
C THR A 84 18.47 -10.95 6.88
N GLN A 85 18.39 -11.99 6.05
CA GLN A 85 19.55 -12.56 5.36
C GLN A 85 19.81 -11.80 4.05
N ILE A 86 20.72 -10.87 4.12
CA ILE A 86 21.16 -10.02 3.00
C ILE A 86 22.59 -10.41 2.66
N ASP A 87 22.85 -10.69 1.39
CA ASP A 87 24.20 -11.02 0.92
C ASP A 87 25.18 -9.87 1.15
N GLU A 88 26.42 -10.19 1.52
CA GLU A 88 27.48 -9.18 1.65
C GLU A 88 27.95 -8.65 0.28
N GLU A 89 27.77 -9.43 -0.79
CA GLU A 89 28.15 -9.05 -2.15
C GLU A 89 27.29 -7.92 -2.66
N ILE A 90 27.96 -6.83 -3.12
CA ILE A 90 27.31 -5.72 -3.79
C ILE A 90 27.40 -5.94 -5.30
N ILE A 91 26.25 -5.93 -5.97
CA ILE A 91 26.12 -6.06 -7.41
C ILE A 91 25.93 -4.66 -8.00
N GLU A 92 26.78 -4.30 -8.96
CA GLU A 92 26.59 -3.15 -9.80
C GLU A 92 25.71 -3.55 -11.00
N CYS A 93 24.58 -2.86 -11.18
CA CYS A 93 23.57 -3.21 -12.16
C CYS A 93 22.77 -2.00 -12.63
N GLU A 94 21.77 -2.21 -13.47
CA GLU A 94 20.76 -1.22 -13.83
C GLU A 94 19.42 -1.63 -13.23
N GLY A 95 18.64 -0.65 -12.75
CA GLY A 95 17.29 -0.84 -12.26
C GLY A 95 16.33 0.21 -12.82
N TRP A 96 15.07 -0.16 -12.99
CA TRP A 96 13.99 0.74 -13.37
C TRP A 96 13.53 1.52 -12.14
N THR A 97 14.18 2.63 -11.83
CA THR A 97 13.96 3.36 -10.57
C THR A 97 13.69 4.85 -10.75
N ARG A 98 13.71 5.34 -12.02
CA ARG A 98 13.55 6.76 -12.28
C ARG A 98 12.17 7.09 -12.84
N TYR A 99 11.42 7.92 -12.11
CA TYR A 99 10.08 8.38 -12.49
C TYR A 99 10.13 9.89 -12.74
N THR A 100 9.90 10.27 -13.99
CA THR A 100 9.97 11.67 -14.47
C THR A 100 8.61 12.21 -14.88
N PHE A 101 7.62 11.33 -15.06
CA PHE A 101 6.24 11.66 -15.44
C PHE A 101 6.17 12.60 -16.64
N PRO A 102 6.72 12.21 -17.80
CA PRO A 102 6.97 13.14 -18.93
C PRO A 102 5.69 13.78 -19.47
N ALA A 103 4.56 13.07 -19.50
CA ALA A 103 3.30 13.63 -19.99
C ALA A 103 2.65 14.60 -18.99
N ARG A 104 2.92 14.46 -17.69
CA ARG A 104 2.50 15.41 -16.66
C ARG A 104 3.36 16.69 -16.67
N ALA A 105 4.61 16.59 -17.14
CA ALA A 105 5.52 17.70 -17.36
C ALA A 105 5.66 18.65 -16.15
N GLY A 106 5.73 18.10 -14.94
CA GLY A 106 5.86 18.86 -13.69
C GLY A 106 4.59 19.53 -13.19
N GLN A 107 3.44 19.32 -13.83
CA GLN A 107 2.16 19.80 -13.29
C GLN A 107 1.85 19.10 -11.96
N TYR A 108 1.35 19.83 -10.99
CA TYR A 108 1.03 19.43 -9.59
C TYR A 108 2.27 19.15 -8.73
N SER A 109 3.29 18.44 -9.22
CA SER A 109 4.54 18.20 -8.52
C SER A 109 5.71 18.15 -9.53
N GLN A 110 6.86 18.67 -9.14
CA GLN A 110 8.12 18.59 -9.89
C GLN A 110 9.07 17.54 -9.29
N PHE A 111 8.61 16.77 -8.30
CA PHE A 111 9.43 15.76 -7.65
C PHE A 111 9.75 14.64 -8.64
N ILE A 112 11.02 14.31 -8.74
CA ILE A 112 11.56 13.20 -9.52
C ILE A 112 11.91 12.09 -8.55
N TRP A 113 11.34 10.90 -8.75
CA TRP A 113 11.76 9.74 -8.00
C TRP A 113 12.99 9.14 -8.67
N ASP A 114 14.00 8.85 -7.90
CA ASP A 114 15.22 8.16 -8.31
C ASP A 114 15.50 6.98 -7.37
N PHE A 115 16.57 6.21 -7.64
CA PHE A 115 16.88 5.02 -6.82
C PHE A 115 17.05 5.31 -5.32
N LYS A 116 17.30 6.56 -4.91
CA LYS A 116 17.40 6.95 -3.49
C LYS A 116 16.04 7.05 -2.81
N CYS A 117 14.97 6.99 -3.57
CA CYS A 117 13.61 6.97 -3.06
C CYS A 117 13.14 5.56 -2.68
N PHE A 118 13.97 4.53 -2.94
CA PHE A 118 13.56 3.13 -2.80
C PHE A 118 14.53 2.33 -1.95
N SER A 119 14.00 1.42 -1.14
CA SER A 119 14.77 0.49 -0.32
C SER A 119 15.08 -0.82 -1.03
N GLY A 120 14.24 -1.24 -2.00
CA GLY A 120 14.39 -2.50 -2.72
C GLY A 120 13.66 -2.54 -4.04
N ILE A 121 14.02 -3.54 -4.85
CA ILE A 121 13.42 -3.86 -6.16
C ILE A 121 13.35 -5.37 -6.37
N ASP A 122 12.54 -5.84 -7.33
CA ASP A 122 12.35 -7.26 -7.64
C ASP A 122 13.01 -7.72 -8.95
N HIS A 123 13.57 -6.79 -9.71
CA HIS A 123 14.24 -7.09 -10.97
C HIS A 123 15.45 -6.16 -11.20
N ILE A 124 16.56 -6.72 -11.65
CA ILE A 124 17.75 -5.97 -12.07
C ILE A 124 18.14 -6.34 -13.50
N GLU A 125 18.82 -5.42 -14.17
CA GLU A 125 19.39 -5.67 -15.50
C GLU A 125 20.91 -5.48 -15.47
N ASN A 126 21.62 -6.24 -16.30
CA ASN A 126 23.08 -6.21 -16.38
C ASN A 126 23.81 -6.54 -15.04
N PRO A 127 23.55 -7.73 -14.41
CA PRO A 127 22.89 -8.93 -14.99
C PRO A 127 21.36 -8.84 -14.99
N ASP A 128 20.71 -9.58 -15.88
CA ASP A 128 19.26 -9.72 -15.98
C ASP A 128 18.83 -10.84 -15.00
N GLU A 129 18.18 -10.44 -13.88
CA GLU A 129 17.84 -11.34 -12.78
C GLU A 129 16.59 -10.86 -12.03
N ASP A 130 15.68 -11.81 -11.76
CA ASP A 130 14.54 -11.63 -10.87
C ASP A 130 14.89 -12.09 -9.46
N GLY A 131 14.44 -11.37 -8.45
CA GLY A 131 14.69 -11.71 -7.05
C GLY A 131 14.29 -10.56 -6.14
N ILE A 132 14.71 -10.63 -4.88
CA ILE A 132 14.56 -9.50 -3.96
C ILE A 132 15.94 -8.88 -3.78
N PHE A 133 16.02 -7.61 -4.13
CA PHE A 133 17.27 -6.87 -4.07
C PHE A 133 17.10 -5.63 -3.20
N LYS A 134 17.90 -5.52 -2.16
CA LYS A 134 18.02 -4.30 -1.36
C LYS A 134 18.89 -3.31 -2.11
N ILE A 135 18.40 -2.11 -2.34
CA ILE A 135 19.18 -1.02 -2.95
C ILE A 135 20.18 -0.48 -1.92
N VAL A 136 21.43 -0.26 -2.34
CA VAL A 136 22.48 0.32 -1.51
C VAL A 136 22.59 1.81 -1.80
N ASN A 137 22.13 2.64 -0.88
CA ASN A 137 22.20 4.10 -0.94
C ASN A 137 22.45 4.70 0.45
N ASP A 138 22.44 6.03 0.57
CA ASP A 138 22.76 6.72 1.82
C ASP A 138 21.72 6.48 2.94
N TYR A 139 20.49 6.06 2.61
CA TYR A 139 19.40 5.80 3.56
C TYR A 139 19.28 4.32 3.94
N THR A 140 19.60 3.42 3.03
CA THR A 140 19.44 1.97 3.19
C THR A 140 20.67 1.29 3.84
N GLY A 141 21.70 2.03 4.27
CA GLY A 141 22.99 1.51 4.71
C GLY A 141 22.92 0.38 5.74
N GLU A 142 21.93 0.40 6.64
CA GLU A 142 21.79 -0.55 7.75
C GLU A 142 20.70 -1.62 7.54
N GLY A 143 20.12 -1.78 6.33
CA GLY A 143 19.10 -2.79 6.05
C GLY A 143 17.75 -2.21 5.66
N TRP A 144 16.70 -2.99 5.89
CA TRP A 144 15.31 -2.61 5.67
C TRP A 144 14.83 -1.56 6.70
N ASN A 145 13.68 -0.94 6.44
CA ASN A 145 13.01 -0.15 7.46
C ASN A 145 12.66 -1.02 8.68
N ASP A 146 12.69 -0.43 9.86
CA ASP A 146 12.18 -0.99 11.11
C ASP A 146 10.70 -0.60 11.33
N GLN A 147 10.09 -1.08 12.40
CA GLN A 147 8.68 -0.86 12.73
C GLN A 147 7.70 -1.29 11.62
N VAL A 148 8.05 -2.36 10.93
CA VAL A 148 7.21 -3.13 10.01
C VAL A 148 6.90 -4.49 10.63
N ASP A 149 6.03 -5.30 9.98
CA ASP A 149 5.76 -6.66 10.46
C ASP A 149 7.02 -7.53 10.44
N ASP A 150 7.15 -8.42 11.40
CA ASP A 150 8.27 -9.35 11.57
C ASP A 150 8.13 -10.66 10.77
N GLU A 151 7.07 -10.79 9.99
CA GLU A 151 6.90 -11.90 9.05
C GLU A 151 8.13 -11.98 8.13
N LEU A 152 8.63 -13.17 7.85
CA LEU A 152 9.87 -13.41 7.13
C LEU A 152 11.10 -12.67 7.72
N GLY A 153 11.08 -12.38 9.01
CA GLY A 153 12.12 -11.66 9.73
C GLY A 153 12.05 -10.14 9.65
N ASN A 154 11.61 -9.60 8.53
CA ASN A 154 11.28 -8.19 8.29
C ASN A 154 10.47 -8.09 6.99
N PHE A 155 9.28 -7.52 7.03
CA PHE A 155 8.42 -7.47 5.86
C PHE A 155 8.26 -6.05 5.27
N ASP A 156 9.32 -5.25 5.27
CA ASP A 156 9.37 -3.97 4.55
C ASP A 156 9.11 -4.15 3.05
N TYR A 157 9.83 -5.08 2.41
CA TYR A 157 9.67 -5.32 0.98
C TYR A 157 8.40 -6.12 0.67
N LEU A 158 7.50 -5.58 -0.15
CA LEU A 158 6.32 -6.27 -0.67
C LEU A 158 6.48 -6.63 -2.15
N MET A 159 6.66 -5.64 -3.02
CA MET A 159 6.78 -5.80 -4.49
C MET A 159 7.30 -4.52 -5.16
N GLY A 160 7.68 -4.62 -6.42
CA GLY A 160 8.07 -3.49 -7.26
C GLY A 160 9.24 -2.67 -6.70
N GLU A 161 9.23 -1.37 -6.90
CA GLU A 161 10.17 -0.44 -6.30
C GLU A 161 9.63 -0.02 -4.92
N ASN A 162 10.11 -0.68 -3.86
CA ASN A 162 9.70 -0.47 -2.48
C ASN A 162 10.13 0.91 -1.97
N ILE A 163 9.19 1.72 -1.52
CA ILE A 163 9.47 3.11 -1.14
C ILE A 163 10.26 3.17 0.18
N ASP A 164 11.33 3.98 0.21
CA ASP A 164 12.12 4.21 1.41
C ASP A 164 11.64 5.47 2.17
N PHE A 165 10.89 5.27 3.23
CA PHE A 165 10.36 6.33 4.07
C PHE A 165 11.42 7.05 4.91
N ARG A 166 12.66 6.53 5.02
CA ARG A 166 13.79 7.21 5.67
C ARG A 166 14.27 8.41 4.86
N ASN A 167 13.94 8.46 3.56
CA ASN A 167 14.18 9.62 2.72
C ASN A 167 13.12 10.70 2.99
N HIS A 168 13.49 11.74 3.74
CA HIS A 168 12.58 12.82 4.11
C HIS A 168 11.91 13.51 2.90
N ALA A 169 12.59 13.63 1.75
CA ALA A 169 11.99 14.21 0.56
C ALA A 169 10.82 13.37 0.03
N VAL A 170 10.90 12.05 0.18
CA VAL A 170 9.82 11.11 -0.18
C VAL A 170 8.62 11.28 0.75
N THR A 171 8.85 11.32 2.06
CA THR A 171 7.76 11.48 3.04
C THR A 171 7.03 12.82 2.87
N GLU A 172 7.76 13.91 2.58
CA GLU A 172 7.16 15.21 2.31
C GLU A 172 6.38 15.23 0.98
N GLU A 173 6.87 14.56 -0.05
CA GLU A 173 6.13 14.43 -1.32
C GLU A 173 4.81 13.67 -1.14
N ILE A 174 4.81 12.59 -0.35
CA ILE A 174 3.59 11.82 -0.07
C ILE A 174 2.62 12.63 0.81
N LYS A 175 3.10 13.42 1.78
CA LYS A 175 2.26 14.35 2.55
C LYS A 175 1.68 15.46 1.65
N TYR A 176 2.50 16.02 0.74
CA TYR A 176 2.05 17.01 -0.23
C TYR A 176 0.97 16.44 -1.17
N TRP A 177 1.17 15.22 -1.67
CA TRP A 177 0.17 14.52 -2.47
C TRP A 177 -1.15 14.34 -1.70
N ALA A 178 -1.09 13.94 -0.44
CA ALA A 178 -2.29 13.73 0.37
C ALA A 178 -3.14 15.02 0.47
N ARG A 179 -2.48 16.15 0.71
CA ARG A 179 -3.13 17.46 0.71
C ARG A 179 -3.75 17.79 -0.65
N TRP A 180 -2.97 17.61 -1.72
CA TRP A 180 -3.44 17.86 -3.08
C TRP A 180 -4.66 17.00 -3.44
N VAL A 181 -4.63 15.70 -3.15
CA VAL A 181 -5.75 14.81 -3.50
C VAL A 181 -7.00 15.11 -2.70
N MET A 182 -6.88 15.52 -1.43
CA MET A 182 -8.02 16.02 -0.63
C MET A 182 -8.62 17.30 -1.22
N GLU A 183 -7.78 18.24 -1.67
CA GLU A 183 -8.23 19.48 -2.33
C GLU A 183 -8.97 19.17 -3.64
N GLN A 184 -8.48 18.19 -4.44
CA GLN A 184 -9.11 17.79 -5.70
C GLN A 184 -10.45 17.08 -5.50
N THR A 185 -10.53 16.17 -4.54
CA THR A 185 -11.64 15.22 -4.40
C THR A 185 -12.61 15.55 -3.28
N GLN A 186 -12.13 16.32 -2.28
CA GLN A 186 -12.93 16.60 -1.08
C GLN A 186 -13.38 15.31 -0.37
N CYS A 187 -12.59 14.26 -0.39
CA CYS A 187 -12.91 12.97 0.21
C CYS A 187 -13.24 13.07 1.70
N ASP A 188 -13.87 12.04 2.23
CA ASP A 188 -14.29 11.96 3.64
C ASP A 188 -13.31 11.17 4.49
N GLY A 189 -12.30 10.56 3.86
CA GLY A 189 -11.28 9.79 4.54
C GLY A 189 -10.43 8.96 3.60
N PHE A 190 -9.67 8.02 4.19
CA PHE A 190 -8.72 7.17 3.50
C PHE A 190 -8.82 5.71 3.93
N ARG A 191 -8.58 4.80 2.99
CA ARG A 191 -8.20 3.43 3.23
C ARG A 191 -6.71 3.31 2.98
N LEU A 192 -5.94 2.90 3.98
CA LEU A 192 -4.49 2.75 3.89
C LEU A 192 -4.17 1.30 3.53
N ASP A 193 -3.56 1.11 2.38
CA ASP A 193 -3.19 -0.20 1.83
C ASP A 193 -1.94 -0.75 2.51
N ALA A 194 -1.91 -2.06 2.75
CA ALA A 194 -0.74 -2.86 3.08
C ALA A 194 0.16 -2.28 4.21
N VAL A 195 -0.46 -1.73 5.27
CA VAL A 195 0.27 -0.95 6.29
C VAL A 195 1.28 -1.77 7.10
N LYS A 196 1.19 -3.10 7.12
CA LYS A 196 2.16 -3.96 7.80
C LYS A 196 3.56 -3.91 7.17
N HIS A 197 3.65 -3.45 5.92
CA HIS A 197 4.90 -3.30 5.15
C HIS A 197 5.46 -1.88 5.19
N ILE A 198 4.79 -0.95 5.87
CA ILE A 198 5.15 0.47 5.93
C ILE A 198 5.47 0.83 7.38
N PRO A 199 6.59 1.53 7.65
CA PRO A 199 6.95 1.90 9.02
C PRO A 199 5.81 2.62 9.75
N ALA A 200 5.41 2.11 10.90
CA ALA A 200 4.29 2.66 11.68
C ALA A 200 4.48 4.14 12.02
N TRP A 201 5.73 4.59 12.28
CA TRP A 201 6.05 5.98 12.54
C TRP A 201 5.67 6.90 11.38
N PHE A 202 5.84 6.43 10.10
CA PHE A 202 5.46 7.22 8.94
C PHE A 202 3.94 7.45 8.89
N TYR A 203 3.14 6.38 9.05
CA TYR A 203 1.68 6.54 9.04
C TYR A 203 1.16 7.33 10.23
N LYS A 204 1.79 7.23 11.40
CA LYS A 204 1.46 8.10 12.52
C LYS A 204 1.60 9.58 12.13
N GLU A 205 2.75 9.98 11.58
CA GLU A 205 3.00 11.36 11.14
C GLU A 205 2.10 11.77 9.96
N TRP A 206 1.90 10.88 9.01
CA TRP A 206 1.06 11.13 7.85
C TRP A 206 -0.41 11.36 8.24
N ILE A 207 -0.94 10.54 9.15
CA ILE A 207 -2.31 10.67 9.66
C ILE A 207 -2.47 11.99 10.43
N GLU A 208 -1.49 12.35 11.27
CA GLU A 208 -1.48 13.65 11.96
C GLU A 208 -1.54 14.79 10.95
N HIS A 209 -0.70 14.75 9.93
CA HIS A 209 -0.66 15.76 8.88
C HIS A 209 -2.00 15.90 8.14
N VAL A 210 -2.60 14.80 7.68
CA VAL A 210 -3.87 14.88 6.94
C VAL A 210 -5.02 15.33 7.81
N GLN A 211 -5.07 14.96 9.08
CA GLN A 211 -6.07 15.44 10.04
C GLN A 211 -5.91 16.93 10.34
N GLU A 212 -4.67 17.44 10.42
CA GLU A 212 -4.39 18.87 10.67
C GLU A 212 -4.81 19.74 9.48
N VAL A 213 -4.52 19.31 8.25
CA VAL A 213 -4.81 20.12 7.04
C VAL A 213 -6.22 19.92 6.49
N ALA A 214 -6.94 18.92 6.96
CA ALA A 214 -8.30 18.62 6.50
C ALA A 214 -9.31 19.66 7.02
N PRO A 215 -10.29 20.07 6.20
CA PRO A 215 -11.34 21.01 6.64
C PRO A 215 -12.36 20.40 7.61
N LYS A 216 -12.32 19.09 7.81
CA LYS A 216 -13.20 18.31 8.70
C LYS A 216 -12.48 17.04 9.15
N PRO A 217 -12.89 16.40 10.25
CA PRO A 217 -12.36 15.10 10.65
C PRO A 217 -12.48 14.07 9.53
N LEU A 218 -11.41 13.33 9.28
CA LEU A 218 -11.36 12.27 8.29
C LEU A 218 -11.57 10.91 8.96
N PHE A 219 -12.31 10.02 8.29
CA PHE A 219 -12.35 8.63 8.65
C PHE A 219 -11.15 7.91 8.03
N ILE A 220 -10.34 7.23 8.83
CA ILE A 220 -9.16 6.51 8.36
C ILE A 220 -9.26 5.07 8.81
N VAL A 221 -9.15 4.15 7.85
CA VAL A 221 -9.09 2.71 8.08
C VAL A 221 -7.89 2.14 7.36
N ALA A 222 -7.17 1.22 7.99
CA ALA A 222 -5.96 0.64 7.45
C ALA A 222 -6.07 -0.88 7.32
N GLU A 223 -5.40 -1.41 6.31
CA GLU A 223 -5.31 -2.83 6.06
C GLU A 223 -4.00 -3.40 6.64
N TYR A 224 -4.12 -3.98 7.83
CA TYR A 224 -3.08 -4.81 8.43
C TYR A 224 -3.51 -6.28 8.32
N TRP A 225 -3.06 -6.97 7.29
CA TRP A 225 -3.51 -8.33 7.01
C TRP A 225 -2.71 -9.35 7.81
N SER A 226 -3.26 -9.75 8.95
CA SER A 226 -2.74 -10.79 9.83
C SER A 226 -3.89 -11.49 10.57
N HIS A 227 -3.68 -12.76 10.92
CA HIS A 227 -4.61 -13.54 11.76
C HIS A 227 -4.41 -13.26 13.25
N GLU A 228 -3.29 -12.69 13.60
CA GLU A 228 -2.84 -12.50 14.98
C GLU A 228 -3.33 -11.16 15.50
N VAL A 229 -4.39 -11.18 16.31
CA VAL A 229 -4.99 -9.96 16.87
C VAL A 229 -3.98 -9.10 17.64
N ASP A 230 -3.01 -9.73 18.30
CA ASP A 230 -1.95 -9.03 19.06
C ASP A 230 -1.09 -8.14 18.13
N LYS A 231 -0.84 -8.56 16.89
CA LYS A 231 -0.14 -7.73 15.90
C LYS A 231 -0.96 -6.50 15.50
N LEU A 232 -2.27 -6.67 15.31
CA LEU A 232 -3.17 -5.56 15.00
C LEU A 232 -3.20 -4.56 16.17
N GLN A 233 -3.31 -5.03 17.42
CA GLN A 233 -3.28 -4.19 18.61
C GLN A 233 -1.93 -3.46 18.74
N THR A 234 -0.83 -4.16 18.52
CA THR A 234 0.52 -3.55 18.52
C THR A 234 0.63 -2.42 17.51
N TYR A 235 0.10 -2.62 16.28
CA TYR A 235 0.09 -1.57 15.28
C TYR A 235 -0.77 -0.36 15.69
N ILE A 236 -1.96 -0.60 16.26
CA ILE A 236 -2.82 0.47 16.80
C ILE A 236 -2.07 1.28 17.86
N ASP A 237 -1.34 0.62 18.76
CA ASP A 237 -0.53 1.29 19.78
C ASP A 237 0.62 2.10 19.16
N GLN A 238 1.31 1.55 18.16
CA GLN A 238 2.40 2.25 17.45
C GLN A 238 1.93 3.53 16.76
N VAL A 239 0.74 3.54 16.20
CA VAL A 239 0.13 4.74 15.59
C VAL A 239 -0.72 5.54 16.59
N GLU A 240 -0.63 5.26 17.88
CA GLU A 240 -1.33 5.97 18.98
C GLU A 240 -2.87 6.00 18.80
N GLY A 241 -3.46 4.93 18.28
CA GLY A 241 -4.91 4.84 18.07
C GLY A 241 -5.45 5.79 16.99
N LYS A 242 -4.62 6.28 16.08
CA LYS A 242 -5.02 7.30 15.08
C LYS A 242 -5.75 6.72 13.87
N THR A 243 -5.82 5.41 13.74
CA THR A 243 -6.53 4.72 12.65
C THR A 243 -7.32 3.53 13.17
N MET A 244 -8.37 3.17 12.46
CA MET A 244 -9.05 1.89 12.61
C MET A 244 -8.38 0.85 11.72
N LEU A 245 -8.54 -0.43 12.03
CA LEU A 245 -8.06 -1.53 11.20
C LEU A 245 -9.23 -2.40 10.73
N PHE A 246 -9.11 -2.93 9.52
CA PHE A 246 -9.95 -4.05 9.11
C PHE A 246 -9.69 -5.25 10.01
N ASP A 247 -10.78 -5.86 10.51
CA ASP A 247 -10.71 -7.05 11.36
C ASP A 247 -10.45 -8.30 10.51
N ALA A 248 -9.19 -8.47 10.06
CA ALA A 248 -8.77 -9.63 9.29
C ALA A 248 -8.97 -10.95 10.07
N PRO A 249 -8.67 -11.05 11.38
CA PRO A 249 -9.02 -12.22 12.17
C PRO A 249 -10.50 -12.61 12.08
N LEU A 250 -11.43 -11.66 12.15
CA LEU A 250 -12.87 -11.95 12.03
C LEU A 250 -13.25 -12.43 10.62
N GLN A 251 -12.67 -11.82 9.57
CA GLN A 251 -12.89 -12.26 8.20
C GLN A 251 -12.51 -13.74 8.04
N MET A 252 -11.39 -14.14 8.64
CA MET A 252 -10.95 -15.54 8.60
C MET A 252 -11.85 -16.47 9.39
N LYS A 253 -12.39 -16.03 10.53
CA LYS A 253 -13.41 -16.79 11.27
C LYS A 253 -14.68 -17.01 10.44
N PHE A 254 -15.13 -16.01 9.69
CA PHE A 254 -16.24 -16.17 8.75
C PHE A 254 -15.92 -17.18 7.64
N HIS A 255 -14.70 -17.12 7.10
CA HIS A 255 -14.25 -18.09 6.10
C HIS A 255 -14.24 -19.52 6.69
N GLU A 256 -13.62 -19.73 7.85
CA GLU A 256 -13.56 -21.00 8.54
C GLU A 256 -14.98 -21.54 8.81
N ALA A 257 -15.88 -20.70 9.34
CA ALA A 257 -17.26 -21.05 9.60
C ALA A 257 -18.00 -21.47 8.31
N SER A 258 -17.76 -20.78 7.20
CA SER A 258 -18.37 -21.14 5.91
C SER A 258 -17.93 -22.51 5.40
N ARG A 259 -16.69 -22.90 5.69
CA ARG A 259 -16.14 -24.21 5.31
C ARG A 259 -16.58 -25.35 6.20
N MET A 260 -16.55 -25.13 7.51
CA MET A 260 -16.95 -26.14 8.49
C MET A 260 -18.48 -26.35 8.55
N GLY A 261 -19.25 -25.34 8.13
CA GLY A 261 -20.70 -25.42 8.10
C GLY A 261 -21.29 -25.77 9.47
N ARG A 262 -21.95 -26.93 9.58
CA ARG A 262 -22.61 -27.35 10.86
C ARG A 262 -21.64 -27.69 11.98
N ASP A 263 -20.38 -27.98 11.64
CA ASP A 263 -19.36 -28.40 12.60
C ASP A 263 -18.65 -27.20 13.26
N TYR A 264 -18.90 -25.96 12.75
CA TYR A 264 -18.38 -24.76 13.36
C TYR A 264 -19.19 -24.31 14.57
N ASP A 265 -18.52 -24.08 15.69
CA ASP A 265 -19.14 -23.51 16.89
C ASP A 265 -19.29 -21.99 16.76
N MET A 266 -20.46 -21.51 16.37
CA MET A 266 -20.75 -20.09 16.20
C MET A 266 -20.58 -19.26 17.48
N THR A 267 -20.50 -19.87 18.68
CA THR A 267 -20.19 -19.13 19.92
C THR A 267 -18.74 -18.61 19.94
N GLN A 268 -17.87 -19.18 19.11
CA GLN A 268 -16.45 -18.81 18.99
C GLN A 268 -16.16 -17.79 17.88
N ILE A 269 -17.17 -17.28 17.16
CA ILE A 269 -16.97 -16.45 15.98
C ILE A 269 -16.18 -15.16 16.26
N PHE A 270 -16.31 -14.60 17.45
CA PHE A 270 -15.58 -13.39 17.85
C PHE A 270 -14.31 -13.68 18.65
N THR A 271 -14.07 -14.92 19.08
CA THR A 271 -12.91 -15.25 19.91
C THR A 271 -11.60 -15.01 19.17
N GLY A 272 -10.73 -14.13 19.72
CA GLY A 272 -9.45 -13.77 19.13
C GLY A 272 -9.56 -12.85 17.91
N THR A 273 -10.61 -12.04 17.83
CA THR A 273 -10.81 -11.04 16.79
C THR A 273 -10.53 -9.63 17.32
N LEU A 274 -10.29 -8.69 16.41
CA LEU A 274 -10.07 -7.30 16.79
C LEU A 274 -11.33 -6.68 17.41
N VAL A 275 -12.52 -7.00 16.89
CA VAL A 275 -13.78 -6.48 17.44
C VAL A 275 -14.05 -6.97 18.87
N GLU A 276 -13.54 -8.15 19.26
CA GLU A 276 -13.59 -8.61 20.66
C GLU A 276 -12.59 -7.84 21.53
N ALA A 277 -11.35 -7.68 21.04
CA ALA A 277 -10.24 -7.10 21.78
C ALA A 277 -10.31 -5.57 21.91
N ASP A 278 -10.62 -4.90 20.79
CA ASP A 278 -10.72 -3.42 20.68
C ASP A 278 -11.82 -3.02 19.68
N PRO A 279 -13.09 -3.01 20.08
CA PRO A 279 -14.22 -2.71 19.20
C PRO A 279 -14.21 -1.28 18.65
N PHE A 280 -13.48 -0.35 19.27
CA PHE A 280 -13.43 1.05 18.83
C PHE A 280 -12.51 1.24 17.64
N HIS A 281 -11.52 0.39 17.45
CA HIS A 281 -10.60 0.44 16.33
C HIS A 281 -10.87 -0.65 15.28
N ALA A 282 -11.91 -1.47 15.45
CA ALA A 282 -12.25 -2.55 14.54
C ALA A 282 -13.24 -2.12 13.46
N VAL A 283 -12.89 -2.37 12.19
CA VAL A 283 -13.81 -2.30 11.05
C VAL A 283 -14.02 -3.72 10.53
N THR A 284 -15.21 -4.26 10.79
CA THR A 284 -15.54 -5.65 10.42
C THR A 284 -15.81 -5.77 8.93
N LEU A 285 -15.38 -6.88 8.33
CA LEU A 285 -15.63 -7.21 6.93
C LEU A 285 -15.91 -8.71 6.78
N VAL A 286 -16.70 -9.07 5.77
CA VAL A 286 -16.94 -10.47 5.40
C VAL A 286 -15.99 -10.92 4.30
N ALA A 287 -15.77 -10.06 3.32
CA ALA A 287 -14.86 -10.26 2.20
C ALA A 287 -14.42 -8.91 1.63
N ASN A 288 -13.28 -8.90 0.96
CA ASN A 288 -12.80 -7.77 0.17
C ASN A 288 -12.38 -8.25 -1.23
N HIS A 289 -11.77 -7.36 -2.02
CA HIS A 289 -11.34 -7.68 -3.39
C HIS A 289 -10.17 -8.69 -3.44
N ASP A 290 -9.37 -8.85 -2.36
CA ASP A 290 -8.24 -9.77 -2.29
C ASP A 290 -8.62 -11.15 -1.75
N THR A 291 -9.74 -11.26 -1.04
CA THR A 291 -10.23 -12.54 -0.49
C THR A 291 -11.20 -13.27 -1.42
N GLN A 292 -11.45 -12.74 -2.62
CA GLN A 292 -12.28 -13.38 -3.64
C GLN A 292 -11.51 -14.50 -4.36
N PRO A 293 -12.21 -15.43 -5.05
CA PRO A 293 -11.58 -16.45 -5.86
C PRO A 293 -10.55 -15.86 -6.84
N LEU A 294 -9.37 -16.47 -6.91
CA LEU A 294 -8.25 -16.09 -7.79
C LEU A 294 -7.58 -14.75 -7.42
N GLN A 295 -7.80 -14.24 -6.23
CA GLN A 295 -7.12 -13.03 -5.73
C GLN A 295 -5.98 -13.38 -4.76
N ALA A 296 -5.16 -12.39 -4.43
CA ALA A 296 -3.89 -12.56 -3.70
C ALA A 296 -4.05 -13.26 -2.34
N LEU A 297 -5.12 -12.99 -1.59
CA LEU A 297 -5.39 -13.55 -0.27
C LEU A 297 -6.37 -14.74 -0.29
N GLU A 298 -6.70 -15.27 -1.46
CA GLU A 298 -7.59 -16.42 -1.58
C GLU A 298 -7.08 -17.63 -0.78
N GLU A 299 -5.77 -17.86 -0.79
CA GLU A 299 -5.15 -19.00 -0.10
C GLU A 299 -5.19 -18.89 1.42
N GLN A 300 -5.17 -17.69 1.94
CA GLN A 300 -5.33 -17.45 3.38
C GLN A 300 -6.79 -17.64 3.83
N GLY A 301 -7.71 -17.59 2.90
CA GLY A 301 -9.12 -17.84 3.11
C GLY A 301 -9.66 -19.15 2.55
N ARG A 302 -8.86 -19.96 1.83
CA ARG A 302 -9.25 -21.27 1.30
C ARG A 302 -8.20 -22.33 1.60
N SER A 303 -8.63 -23.49 2.11
CA SER A 303 -7.82 -24.68 2.02
C SER A 303 -7.89 -25.23 0.59
N GLU A 304 -6.75 -25.50 -0.02
CA GLU A 304 -6.34 -26.54 -0.96
C GLU A 304 -7.25 -26.97 -2.14
N GLU A 305 -8.38 -26.36 -2.43
CA GLU A 305 -9.14 -26.70 -3.63
C GLU A 305 -8.86 -25.67 -4.74
N ARG A 306 -7.69 -25.80 -5.37
CA ARG A 306 -7.47 -25.27 -6.71
C ARG A 306 -7.94 -26.30 -7.72
N PHE A 307 -8.89 -25.91 -8.55
CA PHE A 307 -9.25 -26.63 -9.77
C PHE A 307 -8.34 -26.22 -10.92
#